data_a4b2db15e04dc367280d237be93f473f
#
_entry.id   a4b2db15e04dc367280d237be93f473f
#
_cell.length_a   1.000
_cell.length_b   1.000
_cell.length_c   1.000
_cell.angle_alpha   90.00
_cell.angle_beta   90.00
_cell.angle_gamma   90.00
#
_symmetry.space_group_name_H-M   'P 1'
#
loop_
_entity.id
_entity.type
_entity.pdbx_description
1 polymer ?
#
loop_
_entity_poly.entity_id
_entity_poly.type
_entity_poly.pdbx_seq_one_letter_code
_entity_poly.pdbx_strand_id
1 'polypeptide(L)'
;MIRLFTALEIPDDIARRLEALQSGIEHARWIERENFHITLRFIGDIAEDVAAYVDEALADIPFEPFELELEGIGEFGGAKPHAIWAGVKPTEPLKRLQARHESAMRRVGLAPETRKYMPHVTLARLRAIETPEVYRFIAANNLFATPKFEVTRAALFSARASTGGGPYVAERFYPDDLSED
;
A
#
# COMPACT_ATOMS: atom_id res chain seq x y z
N MET A 1 12.25 16.05 9.87
CA MET A 1 11.10 15.63 9.05
C MET A 1 11.18 14.13 8.82
N ILE A 2 10.06 13.46 8.96
CA ILE A 2 9.95 12.01 8.69
C ILE A 2 8.81 11.79 7.69
N ARG A 3 9.04 10.96 6.67
CA ARG A 3 8.02 10.62 5.67
C ARG A 3 7.28 9.36 6.08
N LEU A 4 5.98 9.48 6.25
CA LEU A 4 5.13 8.43 6.80
C LEU A 4 3.95 8.09 5.88
N PHE A 5 3.50 6.85 5.98
CA PHE A 5 2.22 6.39 5.44
C PHE A 5 1.71 5.21 6.27
N THR A 6 0.40 5.00 6.27
CA THR A 6 -0.19 3.82 6.90
C THR A 6 -0.57 2.80 5.84
N ALA A 7 -0.40 1.54 6.14
CA ALA A 7 -0.61 0.47 5.18
C ALA A 7 -0.87 -0.88 5.84
N LEU A 8 -1.29 -1.82 5.00
CA LEU A 8 -1.40 -3.23 5.35
C LEU A 8 -0.24 -4.00 4.73
N GLU A 9 0.33 -4.93 5.48
CA GLU A 9 1.34 -5.84 5.00
C GLU A 9 0.73 -6.92 4.09
N ILE A 10 1.56 -7.50 3.24
CA ILE A 10 1.17 -8.61 2.37
C ILE A 10 1.79 -9.89 2.93
N PRO A 11 1.02 -10.95 3.22
CA PRO A 11 1.55 -12.23 3.65
C PRO A 11 2.54 -12.80 2.64
N ASP A 12 3.52 -13.55 3.11
CA ASP A 12 4.62 -14.04 2.29
C ASP A 12 4.17 -14.92 1.11
N ASP A 13 3.17 -15.77 1.31
CA ASP A 13 2.62 -16.62 0.25
C ASP A 13 1.95 -15.79 -0.87
N ILE A 14 1.25 -14.72 -0.51
CA ILE A 14 0.65 -13.78 -1.47
C ILE A 14 1.75 -12.94 -2.15
N ALA A 15 2.73 -12.48 -1.39
CA ALA A 15 3.86 -11.72 -1.93
C ALA A 15 4.65 -12.51 -2.98
N ARG A 16 4.83 -13.81 -2.78
CA ARG A 16 5.46 -14.70 -3.77
C ARG A 16 4.67 -14.80 -5.06
N ARG A 17 3.34 -14.80 -4.99
CA ARG A 17 2.48 -14.79 -6.18
C ARG A 17 2.62 -13.49 -6.96
N LEU A 18 2.75 -12.36 -6.27
CA LEU A 18 3.02 -11.06 -6.89
C LEU A 18 4.40 -11.01 -7.53
N GLU A 19 5.41 -11.49 -6.83
CA GLU A 19 6.79 -11.53 -7.34
C GLU A 19 6.89 -12.35 -8.64
N ALA A 20 6.13 -13.43 -8.76
CA ALA A 20 6.08 -14.25 -9.95
C ALA A 20 5.56 -13.51 -11.19
N LEU A 21 4.85 -12.41 -11.04
CA LEU A 21 4.41 -11.56 -12.14
C LEU A 21 5.49 -10.60 -12.65
N GLN A 22 6.53 -10.37 -11.87
CA GLN A 22 7.49 -9.29 -12.08
C GLN A 22 8.51 -9.65 -13.17
N SER A 23 8.08 -9.61 -14.41
CA SER A 23 8.92 -9.81 -15.58
C SER A 23 8.25 -9.25 -16.83
N GLY A 24 8.96 -9.21 -17.94
CA GLY A 24 8.40 -8.92 -19.26
C GLY A 24 8.34 -7.44 -19.64
N ILE A 25 8.82 -6.54 -18.79
CA ILE A 25 8.98 -5.12 -19.12
C ILE A 25 10.42 -4.73 -18.85
N GLU A 26 11.17 -4.41 -19.90
CA GLU A 26 12.52 -3.89 -19.76
C GLU A 26 12.50 -2.52 -19.08
N HIS A 27 13.49 -2.27 -18.23
CA HIS A 27 13.67 -1.00 -17.51
C HIS A 27 12.55 -0.66 -16.52
N ALA A 28 11.60 -1.58 -16.26
CA ALA A 28 10.68 -1.41 -15.15
C ALA A 28 11.44 -1.53 -13.83
N ARG A 29 11.13 -0.63 -12.90
CA ARG A 29 11.63 -0.73 -11.54
C ARG A 29 10.66 -1.56 -10.72
N TRP A 30 10.91 -2.86 -10.64
CA TRP A 30 10.10 -3.77 -9.87
C TRP A 30 10.27 -3.52 -8.37
N ILE A 31 9.14 -3.50 -7.66
CA ILE A 31 9.15 -3.36 -6.21
C ILE A 31 9.63 -4.67 -5.59
N GLU A 32 10.55 -4.60 -4.66
CA GLU A 32 11.02 -5.77 -3.94
C GLU A 32 9.91 -6.36 -3.05
N ARG A 33 9.89 -7.68 -2.94
CA ARG A 33 8.82 -8.42 -2.25
C ARG A 33 8.54 -7.91 -0.84
N GLU A 34 9.57 -7.60 -0.07
CA GLU A 34 9.45 -7.08 1.30
C GLU A 34 8.84 -5.68 1.39
N ASN A 35 8.73 -4.98 0.27
CA ASN A 35 8.14 -3.65 0.19
C ASN A 35 6.70 -3.64 -0.34
N PHE A 36 6.12 -4.80 -0.64
CA PHE A 36 4.72 -4.87 -1.03
C PHE A 36 3.81 -4.47 0.13
N HIS A 37 2.84 -3.63 -0.16
CA HIS A 37 1.86 -3.19 0.84
C HIS A 37 0.59 -2.67 0.16
N ILE A 38 -0.47 -2.57 0.94
CA ILE A 38 -1.70 -1.87 0.55
C ILE A 38 -1.76 -0.58 1.37
N THR A 39 -1.58 0.56 0.73
CA THR A 39 -1.64 1.86 1.42
C THR A 39 -3.06 2.12 1.91
N LEU A 40 -3.18 2.59 3.15
CA LEU A 40 -4.43 3.11 3.72
C LEU A 40 -4.45 4.64 3.63
N ARG A 41 -3.41 5.29 4.12
CA ARG A 41 -3.31 6.76 4.12
C ARG A 41 -1.86 7.20 3.96
N PHE A 42 -1.58 7.92 2.89
CA PHE A 42 -0.30 8.62 2.76
C PHE A 42 -0.29 9.87 3.62
N ILE A 43 0.75 10.06 4.41
CA ILE A 43 0.87 11.19 5.36
C ILE A 43 1.84 12.24 4.81
N GLY A 44 2.98 11.80 4.27
CA GLY A 44 4.01 12.69 3.74
C GLY A 44 5.04 13.07 4.80
N ASP A 45 5.77 14.14 4.51
CA ASP A 45 6.83 14.63 5.39
C ASP A 45 6.23 15.46 6.53
N ILE A 46 6.44 15.02 7.75
CA ILE A 46 5.95 15.71 8.95
C ILE A 46 7.06 15.83 10.00
N ALA A 47 6.91 16.78 10.91
CA ALA A 47 7.80 16.93 12.04
C ALA A 47 7.64 15.77 13.03
N GLU A 48 8.69 15.44 13.78
CA GLU A 48 8.68 14.28 14.69
C GLU A 48 7.68 14.42 15.85
N ASP A 49 7.42 15.64 16.31
CA ASP A 49 6.39 15.90 17.31
C ASP A 49 4.97 15.63 16.75
N VAL A 50 4.73 16.00 15.50
CA VAL A 50 3.48 15.65 14.80
C VAL A 50 3.37 14.15 14.60
N ALA A 51 4.47 13.46 14.30
CA ALA A 51 4.51 12.00 14.17
C ALA A 51 4.07 11.29 15.45
N ALA A 52 4.41 11.83 16.62
CA ALA A 52 3.94 11.28 17.88
C ALA A 52 2.42 11.37 18.05
N TYR A 53 1.80 12.48 17.65
CA TYR A 53 0.33 12.62 17.64
C TYR A 53 -0.33 11.70 16.62
N VAL A 54 0.29 11.51 15.46
CA VAL A 54 -0.19 10.56 14.46
C VAL A 54 -0.20 9.14 15.02
N ASP A 55 0.88 8.70 15.63
CA ASP A 55 0.99 7.38 16.25
C ASP A 55 -0.09 7.17 17.32
N GLU A 56 -0.27 8.13 18.21
CA GLU A 56 -1.29 8.07 19.26
C GLU A 56 -2.70 7.96 18.68
N ALA A 57 -3.02 8.75 17.65
CA ALA A 57 -4.33 8.71 16.99
C ALA A 57 -4.58 7.37 16.29
N LEU A 58 -3.57 6.80 15.66
CA LEU A 58 -3.68 5.48 15.01
C LEU A 58 -3.85 4.36 16.04
N ALA A 59 -3.18 4.44 17.19
CA ALA A 59 -3.31 3.45 18.26
C ALA A 59 -4.72 3.39 18.84
N ASP A 60 -5.47 4.47 18.78
CA ASP A 60 -6.85 4.56 19.27
C ASP A 60 -7.88 3.96 18.29
N ILE A 61 -7.51 3.61 17.08
CA ILE A 61 -8.44 3.05 16.10
C ILE A 61 -8.72 1.59 16.45
N PRO A 62 -10.02 1.19 16.64
CA PRO A 62 -10.37 -0.20 16.81
C PRO A 62 -10.01 -1.02 15.59
N PHE A 63 -9.42 -2.19 15.78
CA PHE A 63 -9.05 -3.09 14.70
C PHE A 63 -9.69 -4.46 14.94
N GLU A 64 -10.46 -4.92 13.95
CA GLU A 64 -10.99 -6.29 13.90
C GLU A 64 -10.38 -7.00 12.69
N PRO A 65 -9.85 -8.21 12.84
CA PRO A 65 -9.33 -8.96 11.71
C PRO A 65 -10.37 -9.15 10.61
N PHE A 66 -9.92 -9.09 9.37
CA PHE A 66 -10.78 -9.30 8.20
C PHE A 66 -9.98 -9.93 7.07
N GLU A 67 -10.68 -10.43 6.05
CA GLU A 67 -10.04 -11.05 4.89
C GLU A 67 -10.02 -10.11 3.68
N LEU A 68 -8.97 -10.24 2.90
CA LEU A 68 -8.82 -9.59 1.59
C LEU A 68 -8.40 -10.61 0.53
N GLU A 69 -8.61 -10.26 -0.72
CA GLU A 69 -8.07 -10.96 -1.88
C GLU A 69 -7.65 -9.95 -2.94
N LEU A 70 -6.62 -10.31 -3.70
CA LEU A 70 -6.15 -9.49 -4.82
C LEU A 70 -6.80 -9.98 -6.11
N GLU A 71 -7.09 -9.05 -7.01
CA GLU A 71 -7.75 -9.34 -8.29
C GLU A 71 -7.37 -8.30 -9.33
N GLY A 72 -6.89 -8.80 -10.47
CA GLY A 72 -6.61 -7.97 -11.63
C GLY A 72 -5.31 -7.20 -11.56
N ILE A 73 -4.91 -6.69 -12.70
CA ILE A 73 -3.70 -5.88 -12.90
C ILE A 73 -4.12 -4.59 -13.60
N GLY A 74 -3.54 -3.48 -13.19
CA GLY A 74 -3.80 -2.20 -13.81
C GLY A 74 -2.58 -1.30 -13.80
N GLU A 75 -2.77 -0.08 -14.28
CA GLU A 75 -1.73 0.94 -14.34
C GLU A 75 -2.26 2.29 -13.88
N PHE A 76 -1.34 3.16 -13.50
CA PHE A 76 -1.61 4.59 -13.33
C PHE A 76 -0.81 5.40 -14.34
N GLY A 77 -1.40 6.48 -14.85
CA GLY A 77 -0.76 7.43 -15.75
C GLY A 77 -1.34 7.46 -17.16
N GLY A 78 -2.15 6.49 -17.57
CA GLY A 78 -2.81 6.48 -18.88
C GLY A 78 -1.84 6.53 -20.06
N ALA A 79 -1.79 7.67 -20.76
CA ALA A 79 -0.90 7.87 -21.89
C ALA A 79 0.59 7.87 -21.52
N LYS A 80 0.91 8.17 -20.26
CA LYS A 80 2.27 8.11 -19.69
C LYS A 80 2.24 7.23 -18.44
N PRO A 81 2.19 5.90 -18.59
CA PRO A 81 2.09 5.03 -17.44
C PRO A 81 3.31 5.17 -16.54
N HIS A 82 3.08 5.32 -15.22
CA HIS A 82 4.14 5.48 -14.24
C HIS A 82 4.16 4.41 -13.15
N ALA A 83 3.14 3.56 -13.09
CA ALA A 83 3.07 2.46 -12.14
C ALA A 83 2.20 1.33 -12.66
N ILE A 84 2.58 0.10 -12.34
CA ILE A 84 1.76 -1.10 -12.51
C ILE A 84 1.41 -1.63 -11.12
N TRP A 85 0.18 -2.10 -10.96
CA TRP A 85 -0.32 -2.57 -9.68
C TRP A 85 -1.23 -3.79 -9.82
N ALA A 86 -1.31 -4.57 -8.74
CA ALA A 86 -2.36 -5.58 -8.54
C ALA A 86 -3.50 -4.95 -7.74
N GLY A 87 -4.73 -5.19 -8.18
CA GLY A 87 -5.92 -4.65 -7.52
C GLY A 87 -6.25 -5.41 -6.25
N VAL A 88 -6.90 -4.72 -5.33
CA VAL A 88 -7.50 -5.31 -4.14
C VAL A 88 -9.00 -5.31 -4.33
N LYS A 89 -9.63 -6.47 -4.18
CA LYS A 89 -11.08 -6.56 -4.25
C LYS A 89 -11.68 -5.79 -3.08
N PRO A 90 -12.49 -4.74 -3.33
CA PRO A 90 -13.00 -3.89 -2.26
C PRO A 90 -13.92 -4.66 -1.31
N THR A 91 -13.76 -4.42 -0.01
CA THR A 91 -14.62 -4.97 1.03
C THR A 91 -15.06 -3.85 1.98
N GLU A 92 -16.19 -4.03 2.65
CA GLU A 92 -16.65 -3.05 3.62
C GLU A 92 -15.70 -2.86 4.82
N PRO A 93 -15.09 -3.95 5.38
CA PRO A 93 -14.10 -3.76 6.44
C PRO A 93 -12.89 -2.93 6.02
N LEU A 94 -12.37 -3.11 4.79
CA LEU A 94 -11.27 -2.32 4.28
C LEU A 94 -11.66 -0.84 4.13
N LYS A 95 -12.82 -0.58 3.57
CA LYS A 95 -13.33 0.80 3.41
C LYS A 95 -13.49 1.49 4.76
N ARG A 96 -14.02 0.80 5.76
CA ARG A 96 -14.17 1.35 7.11
C ARG A 96 -12.83 1.64 7.76
N LEU A 97 -11.87 0.73 7.63
CA LEU A 97 -10.53 0.94 8.19
C LEU A 97 -9.85 2.14 7.55
N GLN A 98 -9.89 2.24 6.24
CA GLN A 98 -9.33 3.38 5.51
C GLN A 98 -9.99 4.70 5.94
N ALA A 99 -11.31 4.72 6.07
CA ALA A 99 -12.05 5.90 6.52
C ALA A 99 -11.68 6.30 7.95
N ARG A 100 -11.44 5.34 8.83
CA ARG A 100 -10.99 5.59 10.21
C ARG A 100 -9.57 6.18 10.24
N HIS A 101 -8.67 5.69 9.39
CA HIS A 101 -7.33 6.26 9.23
C HIS A 101 -7.40 7.71 8.72
N GLU A 102 -8.21 7.96 7.71
CA GLU A 102 -8.43 9.32 7.18
C GLU A 102 -8.98 10.26 8.26
N SER A 103 -9.99 9.83 9.01
CA SER A 103 -10.57 10.63 10.09
C SER A 103 -9.56 10.92 11.19
N ALA A 104 -8.75 9.94 11.57
CA ALA A 104 -7.71 10.13 12.57
C ALA A 104 -6.67 11.16 12.13
N MET A 105 -6.27 11.12 10.85
CA MET A 105 -5.30 12.08 10.32
C MET A 105 -5.85 13.51 10.26
N ARG A 106 -7.13 13.66 9.93
CA ARG A 106 -7.79 14.97 10.01
C ARG A 106 -7.83 15.51 11.43
N ARG A 107 -8.10 14.67 12.41
CA ARG A 107 -8.14 15.08 13.83
C ARG A 107 -6.80 15.58 14.33
N VAL A 108 -5.69 15.05 13.83
CA VAL A 108 -4.36 15.56 14.19
C VAL A 108 -3.93 16.77 13.36
N GLY A 109 -4.80 17.27 12.48
CA GLY A 109 -4.58 18.50 11.73
C GLY A 109 -3.99 18.35 10.35
N LEU A 110 -3.92 17.13 9.83
CA LEU A 110 -3.45 16.91 8.45
C LEU A 110 -4.55 17.24 7.44
N ALA A 111 -4.13 17.71 6.27
CA ALA A 111 -5.05 18.01 5.19
C ALA A 111 -5.81 16.77 4.73
N PRO A 112 -7.11 16.90 4.37
CA PRO A 112 -7.87 15.77 3.85
C PRO A 112 -7.26 15.20 2.57
N GLU A 113 -7.31 13.88 2.41
CA GLU A 113 -7.05 13.26 1.12
C GLU A 113 -8.26 13.46 0.22
N THR A 114 -8.05 14.03 -0.96
CA THR A 114 -9.13 14.39 -1.90
C THR A 114 -9.33 13.36 -3.00
N ARG A 115 -8.36 12.46 -3.21
CA ARG A 115 -8.47 11.42 -4.23
C ARG A 115 -9.34 10.27 -3.75
N LYS A 116 -10.10 9.68 -4.68
CA LYS A 116 -10.85 8.46 -4.40
C LYS A 116 -9.88 7.34 -3.99
N TYR A 117 -10.21 6.64 -2.90
CA TYR A 117 -9.42 5.51 -2.47
C TYR A 117 -9.52 4.35 -3.47
N MET A 118 -8.38 3.92 -3.99
CA MET A 118 -8.25 2.78 -4.90
C MET A 118 -7.22 1.81 -4.32
N PRO A 119 -7.65 0.81 -3.54
CA PRO A 119 -6.71 -0.10 -2.91
C PRO A 119 -5.98 -0.96 -3.93
N HIS A 120 -4.66 -1.00 -3.82
CA HIS A 120 -3.79 -1.72 -4.74
C HIS A 120 -2.45 -2.06 -4.09
N VAL A 121 -1.73 -2.99 -4.71
CA VAL A 121 -0.33 -3.27 -4.42
C VAL A 121 0.50 -2.86 -5.63
N THR A 122 1.37 -1.88 -5.48
CA THR A 122 2.28 -1.48 -6.57
C THR A 122 3.30 -2.58 -6.84
N LEU A 123 3.40 -2.98 -8.10
CA LEU A 123 4.35 -4.00 -8.56
C LEU A 123 5.60 -3.39 -9.18
N ALA A 124 5.46 -2.25 -9.85
CA ALA A 124 6.56 -1.58 -10.53
C ALA A 124 6.34 -0.08 -10.62
N ARG A 125 7.44 0.66 -10.59
CA ARG A 125 7.51 2.06 -11.03
C ARG A 125 8.04 2.07 -12.46
N LEU A 126 7.44 2.90 -13.30
CA LEU A 126 7.77 3.01 -14.71
C LEU A 126 8.30 4.39 -15.02
N ARG A 127 9.31 4.45 -15.87
CA ARG A 127 9.87 5.70 -16.36
C ARG A 127 10.20 5.55 -17.83
N ALA A 128 9.58 6.37 -18.67
CA ALA A 128 9.79 6.36 -20.12
C ALA A 128 9.54 4.99 -20.78
N ILE A 129 8.55 4.24 -20.26
CA ILE A 129 8.13 2.96 -20.83
C ILE A 129 7.01 3.20 -21.84
N GLU A 130 7.09 2.51 -22.99
CA GLU A 130 6.10 2.58 -24.03
C GLU A 130 4.74 2.04 -23.58
N THR A 131 3.67 2.78 -23.83
CA THR A 131 2.30 2.38 -23.47
C THR A 131 1.89 1.01 -24.01
N PRO A 132 2.20 0.62 -25.26
CA PRO A 132 1.87 -0.72 -25.75
C PRO A 132 2.53 -1.85 -24.95
N GLU A 133 3.74 -1.66 -24.47
CA GLU A 133 4.44 -2.64 -23.64
C GLU A 133 3.73 -2.88 -22.32
N VAL A 134 3.27 -1.80 -21.68
CA VAL A 134 2.50 -1.88 -20.44
C VAL A 134 1.16 -2.59 -20.66
N TYR A 135 0.43 -2.26 -21.72
CA TYR A 135 -0.85 -2.89 -22.00
C TYR A 135 -0.71 -4.37 -22.38
N ARG A 136 0.39 -4.77 -23.03
CA ARG A 136 0.68 -6.19 -23.26
C ARG A 136 0.89 -6.94 -21.94
N PHE A 137 1.60 -6.35 -21.00
CA PHE A 137 1.78 -6.92 -19.66
C PHE A 137 0.43 -7.10 -18.96
N ILE A 138 -0.41 -6.07 -18.96
CA ILE A 138 -1.74 -6.11 -18.34
C ILE A 138 -2.59 -7.18 -19.00
N ALA A 139 -2.65 -7.24 -20.31
CA ALA A 139 -3.43 -8.24 -21.04
C ALA A 139 -2.98 -9.67 -20.74
N ALA A 140 -1.68 -9.89 -20.61
CA ALA A 140 -1.13 -11.21 -20.29
C ALA A 140 -1.43 -11.66 -18.85
N ASN A 141 -1.72 -10.73 -17.95
CA ASN A 141 -1.87 -11.00 -16.51
C ASN A 141 -3.23 -10.57 -15.94
N ASN A 142 -4.18 -10.18 -16.77
CA ASN A 142 -5.45 -9.60 -16.33
C ASN A 142 -6.38 -10.57 -15.55
N LEU A 143 -6.12 -11.86 -15.62
CA LEU A 143 -6.85 -12.87 -14.85
C LEU A 143 -6.20 -13.18 -13.50
N PHE A 144 -5.17 -12.43 -13.11
CA PHE A 144 -4.51 -12.61 -11.84
C PHE A 144 -5.53 -12.50 -10.71
N ALA A 145 -5.49 -13.46 -9.80
CA ALA A 145 -6.27 -13.48 -8.58
C ALA A 145 -5.54 -14.30 -7.51
N THR A 146 -5.77 -13.97 -6.26
CA THR A 146 -5.20 -14.71 -5.12
C THR A 146 -6.27 -15.37 -4.30
N PRO A 147 -5.90 -16.38 -3.49
CA PRO A 147 -6.73 -16.80 -2.36
C PRO A 147 -6.96 -15.63 -1.41
N LYS A 148 -7.98 -15.75 -0.57
CA LYS A 148 -8.19 -14.83 0.55
C LYS A 148 -7.07 -14.96 1.57
N PHE A 149 -6.70 -13.84 2.16
CA PHE A 149 -5.74 -13.80 3.25
C PHE A 149 -6.26 -12.94 4.38
N GLU A 150 -5.88 -13.28 5.60
CA GLU A 150 -6.31 -12.56 6.79
C GLU A 150 -5.44 -11.33 7.03
N VAL A 151 -6.10 -10.22 7.36
CA VAL A 151 -5.46 -8.98 7.80
C VAL A 151 -5.69 -8.86 9.31
N THR A 152 -4.60 -8.85 10.07
CA THR A 152 -4.65 -8.86 11.53
C THR A 152 -4.18 -7.57 12.17
N ARG A 153 -3.52 -6.71 11.39
CA ARG A 153 -2.98 -5.43 11.88
C ARG A 153 -2.73 -4.46 10.72
N ALA A 154 -2.68 -3.19 11.05
CA ALA A 154 -2.16 -2.15 10.19
C ALA A 154 -0.77 -1.73 10.67
N ALA A 155 -0.02 -1.01 9.83
CA ALA A 155 1.30 -0.53 10.16
C ALA A 155 1.46 0.95 9.82
N LEU A 156 2.30 1.64 10.58
CA LEU A 156 2.84 2.94 10.25
C LEU A 156 4.24 2.73 9.68
N PHE A 157 4.42 3.06 8.42
CA PHE A 157 5.70 2.94 7.73
C PHE A 157 6.37 4.29 7.55
N SER A 158 7.69 4.30 7.66
CA SER A 158 8.52 5.40 7.17
C SER A 158 9.18 5.03 5.86
N ALA A 159 9.37 6.05 5.03
CA ALA A 159 10.05 5.94 3.75
C ALA A 159 11.19 6.96 3.68
N ARG A 160 12.31 6.59 3.06
CA ARG A 160 13.34 7.56 2.72
C ARG A 160 12.90 8.39 1.51
N ALA A 161 13.30 9.66 1.50
CA ALA A 161 12.72 10.72 0.69
C ALA A 161 12.87 10.59 -0.83
N SER A 162 13.58 9.61 -1.37
CA SER A 162 14.10 9.84 -2.71
C SER A 162 13.34 9.24 -3.88
N THR A 163 12.67 8.09 -3.76
CA THR A 163 12.32 7.40 -5.00
C THR A 163 10.98 6.66 -5.04
N GLY A 164 10.26 6.53 -3.95
CA GLY A 164 9.12 5.60 -3.90
C GLY A 164 9.55 4.15 -4.14
N GLY A 165 8.79 3.19 -3.67
CA GLY A 165 9.11 1.78 -3.87
C GLY A 165 10.01 1.15 -2.82
N GLY A 166 10.40 1.89 -1.80
CA GLY A 166 11.17 1.40 -0.67
C GLY A 166 12.65 1.79 -0.69
N PRO A 167 13.42 1.37 0.29
CA PRO A 167 12.99 0.53 1.42
C PRO A 167 12.03 1.25 2.36
N TYR A 168 11.08 0.48 2.90
CA TYR A 168 10.15 0.95 3.92
C TYR A 168 10.45 0.30 5.26
N VAL A 169 10.30 1.08 6.35
CA VAL A 169 10.52 0.60 7.71
C VAL A 169 9.20 0.67 8.48
N ALA A 170 8.78 -0.45 9.04
CA ALA A 170 7.63 -0.47 9.94
C ALA A 170 8.03 0.15 11.29
N GLU A 171 7.46 1.31 11.58
CA GLU A 171 7.72 2.03 12.83
C GLU A 171 6.83 1.51 13.97
N ARG A 172 5.57 1.23 13.68
CA ARG A 172 4.58 0.71 14.62
C ARG A 172 3.56 -0.17 13.93
N PHE A 173 3.00 -1.11 14.69
CA PHE A 173 1.85 -1.91 14.30
C PHE A 173 0.63 -1.58 15.15
N TYR A 174 -0.56 -1.73 14.59
CA TYR A 174 -1.84 -1.47 15.25
C TYR A 174 -2.83 -2.61 14.98
N PRO A 175 -3.19 -3.44 15.94
CA PRO A 175 -2.70 -3.46 17.32
C PRO A 175 -1.22 -3.83 17.41
N ASP A 176 -0.58 -3.30 18.45
CA ASP A 176 0.81 -3.59 18.73
C ASP A 176 0.87 -4.91 19.52
N ASP A 177 1.46 -5.94 18.92
CA ASP A 177 1.60 -7.28 19.53
C ASP A 177 2.71 -7.33 20.59
N LEU A 178 2.86 -6.27 21.40
CA LEU A 178 3.75 -6.30 22.55
C LEU A 178 3.11 -6.95 23.77
N SER A 179 2.11 -7.80 23.60
CA SER A 179 1.57 -8.64 24.64
C SER A 179 1.99 -10.10 24.42
N GLU A 180 3.27 -10.33 24.35
CA GLU A 180 3.81 -11.66 24.67
C GLU A 180 4.59 -11.56 25.97
N ASP A 181 4.04 -12.17 26.98
CA ASP A 181 4.48 -12.53 28.31
C ASP A 181 5.97 -12.46 28.67
#